data_078eeb57095b21f6d84377a1b4833e48
#
_entry.id   078eeb57095b21f6d84377a1b4833e48
#
_cell.length_a   1.000
_cell.length_b   1.000
_cell.length_c   1.000
_cell.angle_alpha   90.00
_cell.angle_beta   90.00
_cell.angle_gamma   90.00
#
_symmetry.space_group_name_H-M   'P 1'
#
loop_
_entity.id
_entity.type
_entity.pdbx_description
1 polymer ?
#
loop_
_entity_poly.entity_id
_entity_poly.type
_entity_poly.pdbx_seq_one_letter_code
_entity_poly.pdbx_strand_id
1 'polypeptide(L)'
;MATRIREKAAAIAKNKDNRPMAKVKYVRISPSKIRIVLDNIRGKSATEALALMENARQANAEVVVKLLKSAIANAENNKGLNRNDLYVAETWVGAGPILKRINIRARGRADRLLKRTCHITLILDVVK
;
A
#
# COMPACT_ATOMS: atom_id res chain seq x y z
N MET A 1 33.52 8.02 -16.55
CA MET A 1 32.20 7.36 -16.43
C MET A 1 31.88 6.92 -15.02
N ALA A 2 32.79 6.33 -14.26
CA ALA A 2 32.49 5.85 -12.88
C ALA A 2 32.09 6.96 -11.89
N THR A 3 32.61 8.16 -11.99
CA THR A 3 32.30 9.32 -11.12
C THR A 3 30.83 9.72 -11.22
N ARG A 4 30.33 9.88 -12.46
CA ARG A 4 28.94 10.26 -12.72
C ARG A 4 27.91 9.24 -12.18
N ILE A 5 28.28 7.95 -12.18
CA ILE A 5 27.41 6.88 -11.61
C ILE A 5 27.41 6.97 -10.10
N ARG A 6 28.56 7.22 -9.46
CA ARG A 6 28.68 7.41 -8.00
C ARG A 6 27.92 8.66 -7.52
N GLU A 7 28.02 9.77 -8.23
CA GLU A 7 27.30 11.01 -7.93
C GLU A 7 25.78 10.81 -8.02
N LYS A 8 25.31 10.14 -9.08
CA LYS A 8 23.88 9.77 -9.21
C LYS A 8 23.42 8.85 -8.08
N ALA A 9 24.22 7.84 -7.75
CA ALA A 9 23.87 6.92 -6.65
C ALA A 9 23.82 7.66 -5.30
N ALA A 10 24.75 8.57 -5.04
CA ALA A 10 24.77 9.40 -3.84
C ALA A 10 23.58 10.36 -3.77
N ALA A 11 23.19 10.97 -4.89
CA ALA A 11 22.00 11.82 -4.97
C ALA A 11 20.71 11.04 -4.72
N ILE A 12 20.57 9.85 -5.31
CA ILE A 12 19.43 8.96 -5.07
C ILE A 12 19.38 8.53 -3.60
N ALA A 13 20.52 8.20 -2.99
CA ALA A 13 20.60 7.81 -1.59
C ALA A 13 20.21 8.95 -0.63
N LYS A 14 20.59 10.20 -0.94
CA LYS A 14 20.18 11.39 -0.17
C LYS A 14 18.68 11.66 -0.24
N ASN A 15 18.07 11.42 -1.40
CA ASN A 15 16.64 11.66 -1.63
C ASN A 15 15.74 10.46 -1.27
N LYS A 16 16.34 9.36 -0.80
CA LYS A 16 15.58 8.17 -0.40
C LYS A 16 14.76 8.46 0.85
N ASP A 17 13.44 8.25 0.74
CA ASP A 17 12.56 8.32 1.91
C ASP A 17 12.98 7.25 2.93
N ASN A 18 13.33 7.72 4.12
CA ASN A 18 13.81 6.87 5.20
C ASN A 18 12.71 6.53 6.23
N ARG A 19 11.48 7.02 6.01
CA ARG A 19 10.33 6.71 6.86
C ARG A 19 9.98 5.22 6.78
N PRO A 20 9.47 4.60 7.87
CA PRO A 20 9.05 3.21 7.85
C PRO A 20 7.91 3.02 6.85
N MET A 21 8.05 2.05 5.97
CA MET A 21 7.06 1.78 4.94
C MET A 21 6.81 0.29 4.77
N ALA A 22 5.64 -0.06 4.29
CA ALA A 22 5.33 -1.38 3.77
C ALA A 22 4.69 -1.28 2.38
N LYS A 23 5.00 -2.23 1.52
CA LYS A 23 4.52 -2.26 0.15
C LYS A 23 4.06 -3.68 -0.22
N VAL A 24 2.87 -3.77 -0.76
CA VAL A 24 2.34 -5.00 -1.36
C VAL A 24 2.05 -4.77 -2.85
N LYS A 25 2.43 -5.74 -3.68
CA LYS A 25 2.25 -5.68 -5.13
C LYS A 25 1.28 -6.76 -5.60
N TYR A 26 0.64 -6.51 -6.76
CA TYR A 26 -0.21 -7.47 -7.47
C TYR A 26 -1.41 -8.00 -6.66
N VAL A 27 -1.97 -7.16 -5.80
CA VAL A 27 -3.18 -7.52 -5.04
C VAL A 27 -4.37 -7.60 -5.99
N ARG A 28 -5.17 -8.67 -5.91
CA ARG A 28 -6.32 -8.96 -6.79
C ARG A 28 -7.56 -8.16 -6.39
N ILE A 29 -7.41 -6.85 -6.29
CA ILE A 29 -8.46 -5.89 -5.91
C ILE A 29 -8.41 -4.70 -6.88
N SER A 30 -9.57 -4.11 -7.15
CA SER A 30 -9.63 -2.87 -7.94
C SER A 30 -9.00 -1.70 -7.16
N PRO A 31 -8.14 -0.86 -7.79
CA PRO A 31 -7.54 0.30 -7.15
C PRO A 31 -8.55 1.27 -6.54
N SER A 32 -9.69 1.49 -7.20
CA SER A 32 -10.74 2.38 -6.69
C SER A 32 -11.35 1.88 -5.38
N LYS A 33 -11.59 0.57 -5.24
CA LYS A 33 -12.16 -0.01 -4.02
C LYS A 33 -11.22 0.07 -2.83
N ILE A 34 -9.91 -0.19 -3.06
CA ILE A 34 -8.93 -0.14 -1.98
C ILE A 34 -8.63 1.30 -1.55
N ARG A 35 -8.71 2.26 -2.48
CA ARG A 35 -8.47 3.67 -2.18
C ARG A 35 -9.45 4.21 -1.14
N ILE A 36 -10.73 3.87 -1.26
CA ILE A 36 -11.77 4.26 -0.30
C ILE A 36 -11.45 3.74 1.11
N VAL A 37 -10.93 2.49 1.21
CA VAL A 37 -10.54 1.90 2.50
C VAL A 37 -9.35 2.61 3.10
N LEU A 38 -8.35 2.94 2.29
CA LEU A 38 -7.14 3.63 2.74
C LEU A 38 -7.40 5.09 3.15
N ASP A 39 -8.36 5.76 2.53
CA ASP A 39 -8.73 7.13 2.90
C ASP A 39 -9.28 7.21 4.34
N ASN A 40 -9.90 6.13 4.83
CA ASN A 40 -10.40 6.06 6.21
C ASN A 40 -9.30 6.00 7.28
N ILE A 41 -8.09 5.58 6.92
CA ILE A 41 -6.97 5.42 7.88
C ILE A 41 -5.90 6.50 7.73
N ARG A 42 -5.92 7.27 6.67
CA ARG A 42 -4.92 8.33 6.45
C ARG A 42 -5.02 9.39 7.56
N GLY A 43 -3.86 9.76 8.13
CA GLY A 43 -3.76 10.74 9.22
C GLY A 43 -4.12 10.21 10.62
N LYS A 44 -4.53 8.96 10.75
CA LYS A 44 -4.87 8.33 12.03
C LYS A 44 -3.64 7.68 12.70
N SER A 45 -3.69 7.53 14.03
CA SER A 45 -2.66 6.77 14.73
C SER A 45 -2.62 5.31 14.26
N ALA A 46 -1.46 4.68 14.31
CA ALA A 46 -1.28 3.30 13.83
C ALA A 46 -2.16 2.30 14.60
N THR A 47 -2.36 2.53 15.89
CA THR A 47 -3.23 1.70 16.74
C THR A 47 -4.70 1.85 16.38
N GLU A 48 -5.16 3.08 16.20
CA GLU A 48 -6.55 3.38 15.77
C GLU A 48 -6.83 2.85 14.37
N ALA A 49 -5.91 3.07 13.42
CA ALA A 49 -6.03 2.57 12.05
C ALA A 49 -6.15 1.05 12.01
N LEU A 50 -5.40 0.34 12.85
CA LEU A 50 -5.46 -1.11 12.96
C LEU A 50 -6.81 -1.56 13.50
N ALA A 51 -7.30 -0.97 14.60
CA ALA A 51 -8.59 -1.30 15.19
C ALA A 51 -9.75 -1.04 14.23
N LEU A 52 -9.71 0.08 13.50
CA LEU A 52 -10.71 0.40 12.48
C LEU A 52 -10.74 -0.65 11.36
N MET A 53 -9.58 -1.08 10.88
CA MET A 53 -9.50 -2.04 9.77
C MET A 53 -9.83 -3.47 10.21
N GLU A 54 -9.51 -3.87 11.43
CA GLU A 54 -9.90 -5.20 11.96
C GLU A 54 -11.42 -5.34 12.13
N ASN A 55 -12.11 -4.24 12.46
CA ASN A 55 -13.57 -4.21 12.59
C ASN A 55 -14.31 -3.84 11.30
N ALA A 56 -13.59 -3.55 10.21
CA ALA A 56 -14.19 -3.16 8.95
C ALA A 56 -14.85 -4.36 8.23
N ARG A 57 -16.11 -4.21 7.82
CA ARG A 57 -16.87 -5.25 7.09
C ARG A 57 -16.39 -5.49 5.65
N GLN A 58 -15.48 -4.66 5.16
CA GLN A 58 -15.02 -4.70 3.78
C GLN A 58 -13.98 -5.81 3.60
N ALA A 59 -14.19 -6.70 2.64
CA ALA A 59 -13.24 -7.79 2.31
C ALA A 59 -11.81 -7.29 2.00
N ASN A 60 -11.68 -6.04 1.55
CA ASN A 60 -10.40 -5.43 1.23
C ASN A 60 -9.61 -5.01 2.49
N ALA A 61 -10.27 -4.90 3.64
CA ALA A 61 -9.65 -4.47 4.90
C ALA A 61 -8.59 -5.46 5.39
N GLU A 62 -8.79 -6.76 5.20
CA GLU A 62 -7.84 -7.79 5.61
C GLU A 62 -6.43 -7.59 5.02
N VAL A 63 -6.36 -7.20 3.74
CA VAL A 63 -5.08 -6.91 3.08
C VAL A 63 -4.41 -5.68 3.70
N VAL A 64 -5.20 -4.66 4.04
CA VAL A 64 -4.70 -3.43 4.67
C VAL A 64 -4.23 -3.72 6.09
N VAL A 65 -4.93 -4.55 6.86
CA VAL A 65 -4.50 -5.00 8.20
C VAL A 65 -3.13 -5.68 8.14
N LYS A 66 -2.93 -6.61 7.22
CA LYS A 66 -1.64 -7.29 7.03
C LYS A 66 -0.53 -6.31 6.67
N LEU A 67 -0.83 -5.34 5.81
CA LEU A 67 0.11 -4.30 5.41
C LEU A 67 0.46 -3.36 6.56
N LEU A 68 -0.53 -2.94 7.35
CA LEU A 68 -0.32 -2.11 8.55
C LEU A 68 0.56 -2.83 9.58
N LYS A 69 0.25 -4.09 9.89
CA LYS A 69 1.07 -4.92 10.81
C LYS A 69 2.52 -5.01 10.32
N SER A 70 2.73 -5.21 9.03
CA SER A 70 4.07 -5.22 8.43
C SER A 70 4.78 -3.87 8.54
N ALA A 71 4.08 -2.75 8.31
CA ALA A 71 4.65 -1.42 8.43
C ALA A 71 5.05 -1.09 9.87
N ILE A 72 4.21 -1.44 10.85
CA ILE A 72 4.49 -1.26 12.27
C ILE A 72 5.71 -2.10 12.68
N ALA A 73 5.76 -3.38 12.31
CA ALA A 73 6.91 -4.23 12.58
C ALA A 73 8.21 -3.69 11.96
N ASN A 74 8.14 -3.13 10.74
CA ASN A 74 9.29 -2.47 10.12
C ASN A 74 9.73 -1.21 10.88
N ALA A 75 8.79 -0.47 11.46
CA ALA A 75 9.10 0.70 12.30
C ALA A 75 9.79 0.29 13.60
N GLU A 76 9.28 -0.71 14.28
CA GLU A 76 9.83 -1.23 15.55
C GLU A 76 11.21 -1.87 15.32
N ASN A 77 11.31 -2.86 14.43
CA ASN A 77 12.52 -3.66 14.27
C ASN A 77 13.66 -2.92 13.56
N ASN A 78 13.35 -2.12 12.52
CA ASN A 78 14.39 -1.49 11.70
C ASN A 78 14.73 -0.08 12.15
N LYS A 79 13.82 0.60 12.86
CA LYS A 79 13.96 2.00 13.26
C LYS A 79 13.94 2.21 14.78
N GLY A 80 13.56 1.20 15.57
CA GLY A 80 13.45 1.32 17.02
C GLY A 80 12.37 2.30 17.48
N LEU A 81 11.33 2.53 16.67
CA LEU A 81 10.26 3.47 16.95
C LEU A 81 9.16 2.82 17.77
N ASN A 82 8.58 3.55 18.71
CA ASN A 82 7.46 3.07 19.51
C ASN A 82 6.17 3.06 18.68
N ARG A 83 5.41 1.99 18.78
CA ARG A 83 4.13 1.82 18.09
C ARG A 83 3.12 2.92 18.39
N ASN A 84 3.09 3.41 19.63
CA ASN A 84 2.11 4.40 20.09
C ASN A 84 2.33 5.79 19.47
N ASP A 85 3.55 6.08 19.05
CA ASP A 85 3.93 7.38 18.49
C ASP A 85 3.79 7.41 16.94
N LEU A 86 3.41 6.27 16.35
CA LEU A 86 3.27 6.13 14.90
C LEU A 86 1.88 6.56 14.42
N TYR A 87 1.86 7.25 13.27
CA TYR A 87 0.62 7.54 12.54
C TYR A 87 0.77 7.22 11.04
N VAL A 88 -0.34 7.06 10.35
CA VAL A 88 -0.38 6.81 8.91
C VAL A 88 -0.21 8.13 8.17
N ALA A 89 1.02 8.41 7.74
CA ALA A 89 1.34 9.66 7.06
C ALA A 89 0.81 9.67 5.62
N GLU A 90 1.15 8.64 4.85
CA GLU A 90 0.81 8.57 3.44
C GLU A 90 0.36 7.17 3.02
N THR A 91 -0.59 7.13 2.09
CA THR A 91 -1.07 5.90 1.49
C THR A 91 -1.15 6.07 -0.02
N TRP A 92 -0.57 5.15 -0.78
CA TRP A 92 -0.52 5.19 -2.23
C TRP A 92 -1.12 3.93 -2.84
N VAL A 93 -1.95 4.10 -3.86
CA VAL A 93 -2.52 2.99 -4.61
C VAL A 93 -2.22 3.19 -6.09
N GLY A 94 -1.39 2.31 -6.62
CA GLY A 94 -1.09 2.23 -8.05
C GLY A 94 -1.92 1.14 -8.73
N ALA A 95 -2.30 1.35 -10.00
CA ALA A 95 -2.89 0.30 -10.81
C ALA A 95 -1.82 -0.72 -11.22
N GLY A 96 -2.15 -2.00 -11.10
CA GLY A 96 -1.33 -3.10 -11.58
C GLY A 96 -1.83 -3.63 -12.94
N PRO A 97 -1.19 -4.67 -13.47
CA PRO A 97 -1.62 -5.31 -14.71
C PRO A 97 -3.04 -5.85 -14.60
N ILE A 98 -3.78 -5.77 -15.70
CA ILE A 98 -5.16 -6.25 -15.79
C ILE A 98 -5.14 -7.65 -16.39
N LEU A 99 -5.70 -8.62 -15.69
CA LEU A 99 -5.89 -9.97 -16.19
C LEU A 99 -7.21 -10.02 -16.97
N LYS A 100 -7.11 -10.11 -18.28
CA LYS A 100 -8.28 -10.17 -19.17
C LYS A 100 -8.82 -11.59 -19.22
N ARG A 101 -10.14 -11.73 -19.17
CA ARG A 101 -10.88 -12.99 -19.35
C ARG A 101 -12.01 -12.73 -20.34
N ILE A 102 -12.48 -13.79 -20.98
CA ILE A 102 -13.59 -13.73 -21.91
C ILE A 102 -14.79 -14.40 -21.24
N ASN A 103 -15.94 -13.74 -21.31
CA ASN A 103 -17.23 -14.28 -20.92
C ASN A 103 -18.11 -14.41 -22.16
N ILE A 104 -18.53 -15.62 -22.44
CA ILE A 104 -19.39 -15.92 -23.61
C ILE A 104 -20.80 -15.41 -23.31
N ARG A 105 -21.37 -14.67 -24.25
CA ARG A 105 -22.73 -14.12 -24.21
C ARG A 105 -23.61 -14.75 -25.30
N ALA A 106 -24.88 -14.34 -25.31
CA ALA A 106 -25.82 -14.79 -26.33
C ALA A 106 -25.42 -14.39 -27.75
N ARG A 107 -25.89 -15.13 -28.72
CA ARG A 107 -25.70 -14.89 -30.18
C ARG A 107 -24.23 -14.81 -30.61
N GLY A 108 -23.36 -15.64 -30.04
CA GLY A 108 -21.94 -15.73 -30.41
C GLY A 108 -21.10 -14.52 -30.04
N ARG A 109 -21.63 -13.59 -29.22
CA ARG A 109 -20.86 -12.44 -28.68
C ARG A 109 -20.04 -12.88 -27.48
N ALA A 110 -18.92 -12.20 -27.24
CA ALA A 110 -18.06 -12.39 -26.08
C ALA A 110 -17.70 -11.05 -25.49
N ASP A 111 -17.84 -10.93 -24.15
CA ASP A 111 -17.47 -9.77 -23.38
C ASP A 111 -16.14 -9.98 -22.66
N ARG A 112 -15.37 -8.91 -22.47
CA ARG A 112 -14.11 -8.95 -21.74
C ARG A 112 -14.38 -8.70 -20.25
N LEU A 113 -13.95 -9.65 -19.42
CA LEU A 113 -13.86 -9.48 -17.96
C LEU A 113 -12.46 -8.97 -17.58
N LEU A 114 -12.42 -7.83 -16.93
CA LEU A 114 -11.19 -7.20 -16.49
C LEU A 114 -10.96 -7.49 -15.00
N LYS A 115 -10.10 -8.47 -14.70
CA LYS A 115 -9.65 -8.74 -13.33
C LYS A 115 -8.51 -7.79 -13.01
N ARG A 116 -8.85 -6.65 -12.37
CA ARG A 116 -7.90 -5.60 -12.01
C ARG A 116 -7.02 -6.03 -10.85
N THR A 117 -5.79 -5.52 -10.83
CA THR A 117 -4.86 -5.65 -9.70
C THR A 117 -4.39 -4.26 -9.27
N CYS A 118 -3.88 -4.16 -8.06
CA CYS A 118 -3.31 -2.92 -7.55
C CYS A 118 -2.02 -3.18 -6.77
N HIS A 119 -1.27 -2.12 -6.59
CA HIS A 119 -0.10 -2.03 -5.73
C HIS A 119 -0.41 -1.04 -4.62
N ILE A 120 -0.12 -1.38 -3.39
CA ILE A 120 -0.40 -0.54 -2.23
C ILE A 120 0.92 -0.23 -1.53
N THR A 121 1.15 1.03 -1.22
CA THR A 121 2.27 1.47 -0.40
C THR A 121 1.70 2.25 0.77
N LEU A 122 2.18 1.98 1.96
CA LEU A 122 1.79 2.63 3.20
C LEU A 122 3.06 3.14 3.89
N ILE A 123 3.05 4.40 4.28
CA ILE A 123 4.16 5.08 4.94
C ILE A 123 3.67 5.55 6.30
N LEU A 124 4.40 5.17 7.34
CA LEU A 124 4.19 5.64 8.70
C LEU A 124 5.18 6.77 9.01
N ASP A 125 4.80 7.62 9.95
CA ASP A 125 5.69 8.64 10.50
C ASP A 125 5.41 8.80 12.00
N VAL A 126 6.28 9.51 12.70
CA VAL A 126 6.17 9.75 14.14
C VAL A 126 5.45 11.08 14.38
N VAL A 127 4.50 11.09 15.29
CA VAL A 127 3.86 12.32 15.77
C VAL A 127 4.92 13.17 16.45
N LYS A 128 5.11 14.39 15.97
CA LYS A 128 6.03 15.36 16.57
C LYS A 128 5.42 16.04 17.76
#